data_f17ac3731dd7134087c0325e6f67df5b
#
_entry.id   f17ac3731dd7134087c0325e6f67df5b
#
_cell.length_a   1.000
_cell.length_b   1.000
_cell.length_c   1.000
_cell.angle_alpha   90.00
_cell.angle_beta   90.00
_cell.angle_gamma   90.00
#
_symmetry.space_group_name_H-M   'P 1'
#
loop_
_entity.id
_entity.type
_entity.pdbx_description
1 polymer ?
#
loop_
_entity_poly.entity_id
_entity_poly.type
_entity_poly.pdbx_seq_one_letter_code
_entity_poly.pdbx_strand_id
1 'polypeptide(L)'
;VVVGVAVVVGVEVVVGVAVVVGVLVVVGVAVVVGVVVVVGVAVVVGVLVVVGVVVVVGVAVVVGVVVVVGVLVVVGVVVVVGVVVVVGVAVVVGVAVVVGVAVVVGVVVVVGAAVVVGVVVVVGVVVVVGVVVVVGVAVVVGVAVVVGVVVVVGVAVVVGVLVVVGVAVVVGVAVVVGVEVVVGVVVVVGVVVVVGVVVVVGVGVVVGVEVVVGVEVVVGVVVVVGVAVVVGVEVVVGVAVVVGVLVVVGVAVVVGVVVVVG
;
A
#
# COMPACT_ATOMS: atom_id res chain seq x y z
N VAL A 1 1.01 -2.42 -35.47
CA VAL A 1 -0.20 -3.07 -34.95
C VAL A 1 -0.13 -4.54 -35.31
N VAL A 2 -0.28 -5.39 -34.33
CA VAL A 2 -0.37 -6.85 -34.48
C VAL A 2 -1.74 -7.31 -33.97
N VAL A 3 -2.44 -8.09 -34.76
CA VAL A 3 -3.68 -8.76 -34.34
C VAL A 3 -3.40 -10.26 -34.33
N GLY A 4 -3.52 -10.87 -33.14
CA GLY A 4 -3.18 -12.29 -32.94
C GLY A 4 -2.07 -12.46 -31.92
N VAL A 5 -0.98 -13.10 -32.28
CA VAL A 5 0.15 -13.39 -31.38
C VAL A 5 1.41 -12.68 -31.85
N ALA A 6 2.00 -11.89 -30.97
CA ALA A 6 3.32 -11.33 -31.16
C ALA A 6 4.30 -11.98 -30.18
N VAL A 7 5.39 -12.53 -30.70
CA VAL A 7 6.42 -13.19 -29.89
C VAL A 7 7.76 -12.52 -30.15
N VAL A 8 8.42 -12.09 -29.11
CA VAL A 8 9.77 -11.53 -29.11
C VAL A 8 10.68 -12.44 -28.32
N VAL A 9 11.75 -12.91 -28.92
CA VAL A 9 12.76 -13.73 -28.26
C VAL A 9 14.13 -13.07 -28.44
N GLY A 10 14.80 -12.79 -27.35
CA GLY A 10 16.10 -12.13 -27.35
C GLY A 10 16.04 -10.67 -26.92
N VAL A 11 16.63 -9.78 -27.68
CA VAL A 11 16.65 -8.35 -27.39
C VAL A 11 15.91 -7.59 -28.49
N GLU A 12 14.92 -6.80 -28.09
CA GLU A 12 14.19 -5.93 -28.99
C GLU A 12 14.16 -4.49 -28.47
N VAL A 13 14.34 -3.55 -29.38
CA VAL A 13 14.21 -2.11 -29.12
C VAL A 13 13.15 -1.55 -30.06
N VAL A 14 12.10 -0.99 -29.50
CA VAL A 14 11.00 -0.36 -30.24
C VAL A 14 11.00 1.13 -29.92
N VAL A 15 11.01 1.97 -30.95
CA VAL A 15 10.82 3.41 -30.83
C VAL A 15 9.51 3.77 -31.52
N GLY A 16 8.55 4.31 -30.77
CA GLY A 16 7.25 4.70 -31.29
C GLY A 16 6.09 3.97 -30.61
N VAL A 17 5.16 3.40 -31.37
CA VAL A 17 3.93 2.80 -30.85
C VAL A 17 3.88 1.32 -31.21
N ALA A 18 3.77 0.48 -30.20
CA ALA A 18 3.48 -0.95 -30.33
C ALA A 18 2.06 -1.24 -29.86
N VAL A 19 1.23 -1.78 -30.73
CA VAL A 19 -0.15 -2.17 -30.41
C VAL A 19 -0.34 -3.64 -30.72
N VAL A 20 -0.74 -4.42 -29.75
CA VAL A 20 -1.06 -5.83 -29.88
C VAL A 20 -2.49 -6.10 -29.43
N VAL A 21 -3.28 -6.70 -30.28
CA VAL A 21 -4.61 -7.20 -29.94
C VAL A 21 -4.54 -8.72 -29.96
N GLY A 22 -4.56 -9.34 -28.80
CA GLY A 22 -4.37 -10.80 -28.65
C GLY A 22 -3.34 -11.13 -27.61
N VAL A 23 -2.25 -11.77 -27.98
CA VAL A 23 -1.19 -12.20 -27.05
C VAL A 23 0.15 -11.57 -27.42
N LEU A 24 0.78 -10.93 -26.46
CA LEU A 24 2.16 -10.49 -26.55
C LEU A 24 3.03 -11.34 -25.62
N VAL A 25 4.04 -11.98 -26.15
CA VAL A 25 5.03 -12.74 -25.38
C VAL A 25 6.42 -12.14 -25.62
N VAL A 26 7.10 -11.78 -24.56
CA VAL A 26 8.50 -11.33 -24.59
C VAL A 26 9.32 -12.28 -23.73
N VAL A 27 10.33 -12.87 -24.33
CA VAL A 27 11.33 -13.70 -23.65
C VAL A 27 12.71 -13.09 -23.89
N GLY A 28 13.27 -12.46 -22.86
CA GLY A 28 14.55 -11.78 -22.95
C GLY A 28 14.46 -10.34 -22.49
N VAL A 29 14.92 -9.39 -23.30
CA VAL A 29 14.93 -7.97 -22.99
C VAL A 29 14.14 -7.19 -24.04
N ALA A 30 13.15 -6.44 -23.61
CA ALA A 30 12.47 -5.49 -24.47
C ALA A 30 12.63 -4.06 -23.92
N VAL A 31 13.03 -3.15 -24.78
CA VAL A 31 13.12 -1.72 -24.48
C VAL A 31 12.20 -0.96 -25.42
N VAL A 32 11.28 -0.21 -24.87
CA VAL A 32 10.34 0.60 -25.66
C VAL A 32 10.45 2.06 -25.26
N VAL A 33 10.61 2.91 -26.25
CA VAL A 33 10.52 4.35 -26.09
C VAL A 33 9.28 4.82 -26.85
N GLY A 34 8.22 5.12 -26.12
CA GLY A 34 6.94 5.51 -26.70
C GLY A 34 5.74 4.88 -26.01
N VAL A 35 4.88 4.21 -26.75
CA VAL A 35 3.62 3.66 -26.22
C VAL A 35 3.51 2.17 -26.52
N VAL A 36 3.19 1.38 -25.50
CA VAL A 36 2.81 -0.02 -25.62
C VAL A 36 1.35 -0.17 -25.24
N VAL A 37 0.53 -0.73 -26.12
CA VAL A 37 -0.86 -1.07 -25.86
C VAL A 37 -1.08 -2.55 -26.13
N VAL A 38 -1.56 -3.28 -25.12
CA VAL A 38 -1.95 -4.69 -25.28
C VAL A 38 -3.42 -4.84 -24.88
N VAL A 39 -4.21 -5.38 -25.77
CA VAL A 39 -5.58 -5.78 -25.47
C VAL A 39 -5.62 -7.30 -25.55
N GLY A 40 -5.69 -7.94 -24.40
CA GLY A 40 -5.59 -9.40 -24.28
C GLY A 40 -4.61 -9.86 -23.21
N VAL A 41 -3.57 -10.57 -23.58
CA VAL A 41 -2.58 -11.11 -22.64
C VAL A 41 -1.19 -10.60 -22.99
N ALA A 42 -0.50 -10.06 -22.01
CA ALA A 42 0.91 -9.73 -22.08
C ALA A 42 1.71 -10.65 -21.14
N VAL A 43 2.69 -11.37 -21.67
CA VAL A 43 3.60 -12.21 -20.89
C VAL A 43 5.03 -11.74 -21.12
N VAL A 44 5.74 -11.43 -20.07
CA VAL A 44 7.15 -11.04 -20.11
C VAL A 44 7.96 -11.98 -19.21
N VAL A 45 8.94 -12.61 -19.79
CA VAL A 45 9.93 -13.41 -19.06
C VAL A 45 11.30 -12.78 -19.32
N GLY A 46 11.82 -12.04 -18.34
CA GLY A 46 13.07 -11.31 -18.47
C GLY A 46 12.96 -9.85 -18.04
N VAL A 47 13.35 -8.92 -18.88
CA VAL A 47 13.37 -7.48 -18.57
C VAL A 47 12.53 -6.70 -19.58
N LEU A 48 11.61 -5.89 -19.08
CA LEU A 48 10.87 -4.92 -19.86
C LEU A 48 11.17 -3.51 -19.35
N VAL A 49 11.68 -2.66 -20.21
CA VAL A 49 11.91 -1.25 -19.92
C VAL A 49 11.06 -0.41 -20.85
N VAL A 50 10.24 0.46 -20.30
CA VAL A 50 9.44 1.39 -21.10
C VAL A 50 9.67 2.82 -20.63
N VAL A 51 9.98 3.69 -21.58
CA VAL A 51 9.97 5.13 -21.37
C VAL A 51 8.78 5.69 -22.14
N GLY A 52 7.71 6.02 -21.44
CA GLY A 52 6.47 6.48 -22.04
C GLY A 52 5.23 5.90 -21.40
N VAL A 53 4.37 5.23 -22.14
CA VAL A 53 3.09 4.72 -21.67
C VAL A 53 2.94 3.23 -21.93
N VAL A 54 2.53 2.49 -20.92
CA VAL A 54 2.09 1.09 -21.04
C VAL A 54 0.62 1.01 -20.69
N VAL A 55 -0.17 0.44 -21.57
CA VAL A 55 -1.60 0.15 -21.33
C VAL A 55 -1.86 -1.31 -21.60
N VAL A 56 -2.37 -2.01 -20.61
CA VAL A 56 -2.82 -3.40 -20.77
C VAL A 56 -4.30 -3.49 -20.39
N VAL A 57 -5.10 -4.01 -21.29
CA VAL A 57 -6.51 -4.34 -21.02
C VAL A 57 -6.62 -5.86 -21.11
N GLY A 58 -6.71 -6.51 -19.94
CA GLY A 58 -6.73 -7.98 -19.85
C GLY A 58 -5.79 -8.50 -18.78
N VAL A 59 -4.82 -9.31 -19.15
CA VAL A 59 -3.88 -9.93 -18.20
C VAL A 59 -2.44 -9.57 -18.54
N ALA A 60 -1.69 -9.13 -17.55
CA ALA A 60 -0.26 -8.96 -17.64
C ALA A 60 0.45 -9.91 -16.66
N VAL A 61 1.32 -10.73 -17.16
CA VAL A 61 2.16 -11.64 -16.34
C VAL A 61 3.63 -11.32 -16.61
N VAL A 62 4.37 -11.06 -15.56
CA VAL A 62 5.80 -10.77 -15.63
C VAL A 62 6.58 -11.68 -14.69
N VAL A 63 7.59 -12.32 -15.23
CA VAL A 63 8.60 -13.03 -14.45
C VAL A 63 9.95 -12.38 -14.73
N GLY A 64 10.43 -11.56 -13.81
CA GLY A 64 11.67 -10.82 -13.98
C GLY A 64 11.56 -9.37 -13.53
N VAL A 65 11.93 -8.42 -14.39
CA VAL A 65 11.99 -6.99 -14.07
C VAL A 65 11.16 -6.17 -15.03
N VAL A 66 10.31 -5.31 -14.50
CA VAL A 66 9.64 -4.25 -15.26
C VAL A 66 10.07 -2.89 -14.75
N VAL A 67 10.50 -2.03 -15.65
CA VAL A 67 10.79 -0.62 -15.36
C VAL A 67 9.95 0.25 -16.29
N VAL A 68 9.14 1.12 -15.73
CA VAL A 68 8.34 2.09 -16.48
C VAL A 68 8.70 3.49 -16.00
N VAL A 69 9.14 4.33 -16.92
CA VAL A 69 9.29 5.76 -16.69
C VAL A 69 8.19 6.47 -17.47
N GLY A 70 7.15 6.87 -16.76
CA GLY A 70 5.96 7.46 -17.37
C GLY A 70 4.67 6.93 -16.76
N VAL A 71 3.83 6.28 -17.55
CA VAL A 71 2.50 5.82 -17.12
C VAL A 71 2.33 4.32 -17.37
N LEU A 72 1.92 3.62 -16.34
CA LEU A 72 1.49 2.22 -16.40
C LEU A 72 -0.01 2.16 -16.07
N VAL A 73 -0.83 1.69 -17.00
CA VAL A 73 -2.26 1.48 -16.80
C VAL A 73 -2.60 0.03 -17.07
N VAL A 74 -3.24 -0.62 -16.12
CA VAL A 74 -3.76 -1.97 -16.32
C VAL A 74 -5.23 -2.01 -15.93
N VAL A 75 -6.04 -2.54 -16.83
CA VAL A 75 -7.45 -2.85 -16.57
C VAL A 75 -7.60 -4.35 -16.66
N GLY A 76 -7.72 -5.02 -15.53
CA GLY A 76 -7.78 -6.48 -15.46
C GLY A 76 -6.87 -7.06 -14.37
N VAL A 77 -5.95 -7.92 -14.73
CA VAL A 77 -5.07 -8.61 -13.77
C VAL A 77 -3.60 -8.36 -14.09
N VAL A 78 -2.83 -7.97 -13.10
CA VAL A 78 -1.36 -7.95 -13.16
C VAL A 78 -0.80 -8.95 -12.17
N VAL A 79 0.10 -9.79 -12.65
CA VAL A 79 0.89 -10.70 -11.81
C VAL A 79 2.36 -10.46 -12.10
N VAL A 80 3.13 -10.15 -11.07
CA VAL A 80 4.59 -10.00 -11.18
C VAL A 80 5.29 -10.90 -10.19
N VAL A 81 6.26 -11.64 -10.69
CA VAL A 81 7.22 -12.38 -9.88
C VAL A 81 8.59 -11.78 -10.15
N GLY A 82 9.10 -10.95 -9.25
CA GLY A 82 10.35 -10.25 -9.44
C GLY A 82 10.30 -8.80 -8.98
N VAL A 83 10.66 -7.86 -9.84
CA VAL A 83 10.78 -6.44 -9.52
C VAL A 83 9.94 -5.58 -10.45
N VAL A 84 9.15 -4.69 -9.89
CA VAL A 84 8.48 -3.60 -10.61
C VAL A 84 9.02 -2.27 -10.13
N VAL A 85 9.44 -1.43 -11.03
CA VAL A 85 9.82 -0.04 -10.76
C VAL A 85 9.00 0.88 -11.66
N VAL A 86 8.26 1.80 -11.09
CA VAL A 86 7.53 2.83 -11.84
C VAL A 86 7.98 4.21 -11.35
N VAL A 87 8.42 5.03 -12.27
CA VAL A 87 8.66 6.45 -12.03
C VAL A 87 7.62 7.23 -12.80
N GLY A 88 6.61 7.72 -12.09
CA GLY A 88 5.46 8.39 -12.68
C GLY A 88 4.14 7.94 -12.11
N VAL A 89 3.26 7.37 -12.92
CA VAL A 89 1.91 6.96 -12.50
C VAL A 89 1.68 5.48 -12.77
N ALA A 90 1.22 4.77 -11.76
CA ALA A 90 0.72 3.41 -11.90
C ALA A 90 -0.77 3.36 -11.54
N VAL A 91 -1.60 2.90 -12.46
CA VAL A 91 -3.04 2.74 -12.27
C VAL A 91 -3.43 1.29 -12.54
N VAL A 92 -4.07 0.66 -11.59
CA VAL A 92 -4.61 -0.70 -11.75
C VAL A 92 -6.09 -0.68 -11.40
N VAL A 93 -6.92 -1.13 -12.34
CA VAL A 93 -8.33 -1.38 -12.12
C VAL A 93 -8.55 -2.88 -12.24
N GLY A 94 -8.73 -3.54 -11.09
CA GLY A 94 -8.84 -5.01 -11.03
C GLY A 94 -7.97 -5.63 -9.96
N VAL A 95 -7.06 -6.50 -10.31
CA VAL A 95 -6.19 -7.21 -9.36
C VAL A 95 -4.72 -7.03 -9.69
N ALA A 96 -3.94 -6.63 -8.70
CA ALA A 96 -2.49 -6.62 -8.77
C ALA A 96 -1.89 -7.61 -7.77
N VAL A 97 -1.06 -8.50 -8.24
CA VAL A 97 -0.31 -9.44 -7.39
C VAL A 97 1.18 -9.26 -7.66
N VAL A 98 1.96 -8.98 -6.65
CA VAL A 98 3.41 -8.86 -6.74
C VAL A 98 4.06 -9.80 -5.73
N VAL A 99 4.93 -10.66 -6.22
CA VAL A 99 5.81 -11.48 -5.39
C VAL A 99 7.24 -11.00 -5.63
N GLY A 100 7.77 -10.24 -4.68
CA GLY A 100 9.09 -9.63 -4.82
C GLY A 100 9.12 -8.18 -4.36
N VAL A 101 9.52 -7.26 -5.23
CA VAL A 101 9.68 -5.84 -4.91
C VAL A 101 8.87 -4.96 -5.85
N ALA A 102 8.10 -4.07 -5.27
CA ALA A 102 7.45 -2.99 -6.00
C ALA A 102 7.96 -1.63 -5.50
N VAL A 103 8.51 -0.83 -6.38
CA VAL A 103 8.97 0.53 -6.08
C VAL A 103 8.26 1.51 -7.00
N VAL A 104 7.60 2.50 -6.43
CA VAL A 104 6.97 3.56 -7.21
C VAL A 104 7.42 4.92 -6.68
N VAL A 105 7.86 5.76 -7.58
CA VAL A 105 8.12 7.17 -7.33
C VAL A 105 7.09 7.98 -8.11
N GLY A 106 6.09 8.50 -7.42
CA GLY A 106 4.99 9.22 -8.04
C GLY A 106 3.62 8.84 -7.47
N VAL A 107 2.71 8.36 -8.30
CA VAL A 107 1.33 8.06 -7.90
C VAL A 107 0.99 6.60 -8.19
N VAL A 108 0.41 5.95 -7.20
CA VAL A 108 -0.22 4.62 -7.34
C VAL A 108 -1.71 4.76 -7.10
N VAL A 109 -2.51 4.27 -8.01
CA VAL A 109 -3.97 4.17 -7.85
C VAL A 109 -4.39 2.73 -8.11
N VAL A 110 -5.05 2.12 -7.15
CA VAL A 110 -5.63 0.78 -7.28
C VAL A 110 -7.12 0.84 -7.00
N VAL A 111 -7.90 0.36 -7.93
CA VAL A 111 -9.34 0.13 -7.73
C VAL A 111 -9.58 -1.37 -7.84
N GLY A 112 -9.79 -2.03 -6.72
CA GLY A 112 -9.90 -3.49 -6.66
C GLY A 112 -9.05 -4.12 -5.56
N ALA A 113 -8.16 -5.03 -5.91
CA ALA A 113 -7.31 -5.71 -4.94
C ALA A 113 -5.81 -5.59 -5.29
N ALA A 114 -5.00 -5.34 -4.30
CA ALA A 114 -3.55 -5.43 -4.42
C ALA A 114 -3.00 -6.39 -3.37
N VAL A 115 -2.25 -7.37 -3.81
CA VAL A 115 -1.57 -8.33 -2.93
C VAL A 115 -0.07 -8.26 -3.19
N VAL A 116 0.71 -8.04 -2.17
CA VAL A 116 2.17 -8.04 -2.28
C VAL A 116 2.77 -8.99 -1.24
N VAL A 117 3.61 -9.86 -1.73
CA VAL A 117 4.45 -10.71 -0.88
C VAL A 117 5.90 -10.28 -1.11
N GLY A 118 6.46 -9.55 -0.16
CA GLY A 118 7.80 -8.99 -0.27
C GLY A 118 7.88 -7.54 0.20
N VAL A 119 8.32 -6.64 -0.65
CA VAL A 119 8.55 -5.23 -0.30
C VAL A 119 7.78 -4.30 -1.24
N VAL A 120 7.04 -3.37 -0.65
CA VAL A 120 6.48 -2.22 -1.37
C VAL A 120 7.13 -0.94 -0.85
N VAL A 121 7.62 -0.12 -1.75
CA VAL A 121 8.12 1.22 -1.44
C VAL A 121 7.43 2.22 -2.36
N VAL A 122 6.76 3.19 -1.80
CA VAL A 122 6.18 4.30 -2.57
C VAL A 122 6.69 5.62 -2.02
N VAL A 123 7.19 6.44 -2.91
CA VAL A 123 7.51 7.84 -2.64
C VAL A 123 6.54 8.71 -3.44
N GLY A 124 5.57 9.28 -2.77
CA GLY A 124 4.52 10.07 -3.41
C GLY A 124 3.13 9.80 -2.87
N VAL A 125 2.20 9.40 -3.71
CA VAL A 125 0.79 9.19 -3.32
C VAL A 125 0.33 7.77 -3.64
N VAL A 126 -0.29 7.14 -2.68
CA VAL A 126 -1.01 5.87 -2.83
C VAL A 126 -2.49 6.11 -2.60
N VAL A 127 -3.32 5.72 -3.54
CA VAL A 127 -4.79 5.72 -3.39
C VAL A 127 -5.30 4.32 -3.70
N VAL A 128 -6.02 3.74 -2.76
CA VAL A 128 -6.65 2.43 -2.97
C VAL A 128 -8.13 2.50 -2.65
N VAL A 129 -8.93 1.98 -3.54
CA VAL A 129 -10.35 1.73 -3.30
C VAL A 129 -10.56 0.22 -3.43
N GLY A 130 -10.68 -0.46 -2.29
CA GLY A 130 -10.79 -1.91 -2.27
C GLY A 130 -9.96 -2.58 -1.18
N VAL A 131 -9.11 -3.53 -1.55
CA VAL A 131 -8.33 -4.33 -0.59
C VAL A 131 -6.85 -4.26 -0.88
N VAL A 132 -6.05 -3.99 0.13
CA VAL A 132 -4.58 -4.16 0.07
C VAL A 132 -4.15 -5.19 1.09
N VAL A 133 -3.37 -6.14 0.65
CA VAL A 133 -2.70 -7.13 1.52
C VAL A 133 -1.21 -7.09 1.26
N VAL A 134 -0.43 -6.84 2.28
CA VAL A 134 1.04 -6.90 2.22
C VAL A 134 1.54 -7.94 3.22
N VAL A 135 2.32 -8.87 2.73
CA VAL A 135 3.07 -9.81 3.57
C VAL A 135 4.55 -9.49 3.39
N GLY A 136 5.14 -8.81 4.37
CA GLY A 136 6.51 -8.33 4.29
C GLY A 136 6.66 -6.89 4.76
N VAL A 137 7.13 -6.00 3.90
CA VAL A 137 7.39 -4.60 4.25
C VAL A 137 6.63 -3.66 3.32
N ALA A 138 5.89 -2.74 3.91
CA ALA A 138 5.28 -1.63 3.21
C ALA A 138 5.88 -0.30 3.71
N VAL A 139 6.44 0.49 2.83
CA VAL A 139 6.98 1.82 3.13
C VAL A 139 6.32 2.86 2.23
N VAL A 140 5.72 3.87 2.81
CA VAL A 140 5.16 5.01 2.07
C VAL A 140 5.77 6.30 2.61
N VAL A 141 6.35 7.07 1.72
CA VAL A 141 6.80 8.44 2.01
C VAL A 141 5.92 9.40 1.22
N GLY A 142 5.02 10.07 1.89
CA GLY A 142 4.04 10.96 1.26
C GLY A 142 2.63 10.76 1.78
N VAL A 143 1.69 10.41 0.94
CA VAL A 143 0.28 10.24 1.30
C VAL A 143 -0.22 8.85 0.93
N ALA A 144 -0.83 8.18 1.87
CA ALA A 144 -1.56 6.94 1.64
C ALA A 144 -3.04 7.14 2.00
N VAL A 145 -3.93 6.88 1.05
CA VAL A 145 -5.38 6.93 1.25
C VAL A 145 -5.96 5.58 0.87
N VAL A 146 -6.67 4.96 1.77
CA VAL A 146 -7.34 3.68 1.53
C VAL A 146 -8.81 3.77 1.90
N VAL A 147 -9.65 3.41 0.97
CA VAL A 147 -11.09 3.22 1.20
C VAL A 147 -11.38 1.74 1.04
N GLY A 148 -11.55 1.03 2.15
CA GLY A 148 -11.74 -0.42 2.14
C GLY A 148 -10.97 -1.14 3.22
N VAL A 149 -10.12 -2.08 2.85
CA VAL A 149 -9.37 -2.92 3.81
C VAL A 149 -7.87 -2.87 3.53
N VAL A 150 -7.10 -2.64 4.56
CA VAL A 150 -5.64 -2.81 4.57
C VAL A 150 -5.28 -3.93 5.53
N VAL A 151 -4.49 -4.87 5.07
CA VAL A 151 -3.90 -5.92 5.92
C VAL A 151 -2.39 -5.92 5.71
N VAL A 152 -1.62 -5.74 6.74
CA VAL A 152 -0.16 -5.87 6.70
C VAL A 152 0.28 -6.94 7.69
N VAL A 153 1.02 -7.91 7.20
CA VAL A 153 1.69 -8.91 8.04
C VAL A 153 3.20 -8.67 7.89
N GLY A 154 3.80 -8.04 8.89
CA GLY A 154 5.20 -7.65 8.84
C GLY A 154 5.42 -6.22 9.33
N VAL A 155 5.93 -5.35 8.49
CA VAL A 155 6.25 -3.96 8.84
C VAL A 155 5.52 -2.98 7.92
N ALA A 156 4.81 -2.04 8.51
CA ALA A 156 4.24 -0.90 7.82
C ALA A 156 4.93 0.39 8.32
N VAL A 157 5.47 1.18 7.42
CA VAL A 157 6.07 2.48 7.73
C VAL A 157 5.45 3.55 6.84
N VAL A 158 4.90 4.58 7.44
CA VAL A 158 4.38 5.75 6.72
C VAL A 158 5.07 7.00 7.25
N VAL A 159 5.65 7.76 6.36
CA VAL A 159 6.19 9.09 6.67
C VAL A 159 5.37 10.10 5.88
N GLY A 160 4.49 10.80 6.55
CA GLY A 160 3.56 11.75 5.93
C GLY A 160 2.13 11.60 6.43
N VAL A 161 1.21 11.26 5.57
CA VAL A 161 -0.23 11.14 5.91
C VAL A 161 -0.74 9.74 5.56
N LEU A 162 -1.37 9.10 6.53
CA LEU A 162 -2.13 7.88 6.34
C LEU A 162 -3.61 8.13 6.62
N VAL A 163 -4.47 7.87 5.67
CA VAL A 163 -5.93 7.95 5.84
C VAL A 163 -6.53 6.60 5.49
N VAL A 164 -7.26 6.00 6.41
CA VAL A 164 -8.01 4.77 6.16
C VAL A 164 -9.48 5.00 6.47
N VAL A 165 -10.32 4.69 5.50
CA VAL A 165 -11.77 4.63 5.69
C VAL A 165 -12.20 3.19 5.51
N GLY A 166 -12.45 2.50 6.62
CA GLY A 166 -12.75 1.06 6.58
C GLY A 166 -12.03 0.27 7.66
N VAL A 167 -11.21 -0.67 7.28
CA VAL A 167 -10.50 -1.56 8.21
C VAL A 167 -9.00 -1.56 7.95
N ALA A 168 -8.23 -1.34 8.99
CA ALA A 168 -6.79 -1.54 8.97
C ALA A 168 -6.39 -2.64 9.95
N VAL A 169 -5.69 -3.65 9.50
CA VAL A 169 -5.15 -4.73 10.32
C VAL A 169 -3.65 -4.82 10.14
N VAL A 170 -2.89 -4.73 11.20
CA VAL A 170 -1.44 -4.91 11.18
C VAL A 170 -1.05 -6.02 12.16
N VAL A 171 -0.33 -6.99 11.68
CA VAL A 171 0.30 -8.02 12.50
C VAL A 171 1.81 -7.84 12.38
N GLY A 172 2.44 -7.27 13.40
CA GLY A 172 3.85 -6.95 13.37
C GLY A 172 4.15 -5.54 13.88
N VAL A 173 4.70 -4.67 13.06
CA VAL A 173 5.09 -3.31 13.43
C VAL A 173 4.44 -2.29 12.51
N ALA A 174 3.76 -1.32 13.10
CA ALA A 174 3.30 -0.13 12.41
C ALA A 174 4.04 1.10 12.93
N VAL A 175 4.63 1.89 12.05
CA VAL A 175 5.30 3.16 12.37
C VAL A 175 4.72 4.26 11.49
N VAL A 176 4.18 5.29 12.09
CA VAL A 176 3.69 6.47 11.38
C VAL A 176 4.42 7.71 11.91
N VAL A 177 5.02 8.45 11.02
CA VAL A 177 5.62 9.75 11.33
C VAL A 177 4.84 10.80 10.55
N GLY A 178 3.97 11.53 11.22
CA GLY A 178 3.11 12.53 10.61
C GLY A 178 1.68 12.45 11.10
N VAL A 179 0.73 12.17 10.22
CA VAL A 179 -0.71 12.13 10.55
C VAL A 179 -1.30 10.78 10.17
N GLU A 180 -1.96 10.18 11.12
CA GLU A 180 -2.80 8.99 10.90
C GLU A 180 -4.26 9.34 11.18
N VAL A 181 -5.14 9.07 10.24
CA VAL A 181 -6.59 9.23 10.39
C VAL A 181 -7.27 7.93 10.00
N VAL A 182 -8.01 7.35 10.92
CA VAL A 182 -8.81 6.16 10.64
C VAL A 182 -10.27 6.41 10.96
N VAL A 183 -11.12 6.13 10.00
CA VAL A 183 -12.58 6.11 10.17
C VAL A 183 -13.04 4.67 9.97
N GLY A 184 -13.31 3.98 11.06
CA GLY A 184 -13.68 2.56 11.01
C GLY A 184 -13.03 1.72 12.09
N VAL A 185 -12.25 0.73 11.70
CA VAL A 185 -11.62 -0.21 12.64
C VAL A 185 -10.12 -0.31 12.41
N VAL A 186 -9.35 -0.15 13.46
CA VAL A 186 -7.91 -0.47 13.49
C VAL A 186 -7.69 -1.65 14.43
N VAL A 187 -6.97 -2.64 13.97
CA VAL A 187 -6.51 -3.76 14.80
C VAL A 187 -4.99 -3.92 14.60
N VAL A 188 -4.24 -3.83 15.66
CA VAL A 188 -2.81 -4.11 15.63
C VAL A 188 -2.47 -5.21 16.63
N VAL A 189 -1.71 -6.17 16.16
CA VAL A 189 -1.11 -7.21 17.00
C VAL A 189 0.41 -7.07 16.87
N GLY A 190 1.05 -6.47 17.87
CA GLY A 190 2.47 -6.20 17.85
C GLY A 190 2.83 -4.83 18.41
N VAL A 191 3.45 -3.98 17.62
CA VAL A 191 3.91 -2.65 18.03
C VAL A 191 3.36 -1.57 17.12
N VAL A 192 2.78 -0.54 17.71
CA VAL A 192 2.44 0.72 17.05
C VAL A 192 3.31 1.83 17.60
N VAL A 193 3.91 2.61 16.73
CA VAL A 193 4.60 3.84 17.09
C VAL A 193 4.11 4.97 16.19
N VAL A 194 3.57 6.00 16.77
CA VAL A 194 3.19 7.21 16.04
C VAL A 194 3.93 8.42 16.60
N VAL A 195 4.52 9.18 15.72
CA VAL A 195 5.11 10.47 16.04
C VAL A 195 4.36 11.53 15.24
N GLY A 196 3.47 12.26 15.89
CA GLY A 196 2.64 13.26 15.24
C GLY A 196 1.21 13.28 15.74
N VAL A 197 0.24 13.03 14.87
CA VAL A 197 -1.19 13.07 15.19
C VAL A 197 -1.87 11.76 14.80
N VAL A 198 -2.59 11.19 15.74
CA VAL A 198 -3.51 10.06 15.50
C VAL A 198 -4.94 10.53 15.71
N VAL A 199 -5.82 10.21 14.78
CA VAL A 199 -7.25 10.40 14.93
C VAL A 199 -7.96 9.10 14.57
N VAL A 200 -8.66 8.52 15.52
CA VAL A 200 -9.49 7.33 15.29
C VAL A 200 -10.95 7.66 15.54
N VAL A 201 -11.78 7.45 14.55
CA VAL A 201 -13.24 7.54 14.67
C VAL A 201 -13.80 6.15 14.45
N GLY A 202 -14.14 5.46 15.54
CA GLY A 202 -14.61 4.07 15.46
C GLY A 202 -14.02 3.17 16.54
N VAL A 203 -13.31 2.14 16.16
CA VAL A 203 -12.72 1.17 17.09
C VAL A 203 -11.23 1.00 16.83
N GLY A 204 -10.44 1.21 17.88
CA GLY A 204 -9.02 0.89 17.93
C GLY A 204 -8.77 -0.31 18.85
N VAL A 205 -8.06 -1.31 18.40
CA VAL A 205 -7.63 -2.45 19.22
C VAL A 205 -6.14 -2.67 19.03
N VAL A 206 -5.39 -2.61 20.11
CA VAL A 206 -3.95 -2.90 20.11
C VAL A 206 -3.67 -4.04 21.09
N VAL A 207 -3.02 -5.07 20.61
CA VAL A 207 -2.51 -6.16 21.44
C VAL A 207 -0.99 -6.13 21.34
N GLY A 208 -0.34 -5.60 22.37
CA GLY A 208 1.12 -5.43 22.37
C GLY A 208 1.56 -4.10 22.96
N VAL A 209 2.22 -3.29 22.16
CA VAL A 209 2.75 -1.98 22.58
C VAL A 209 2.24 -0.88 21.67
N GLU A 210 1.68 0.14 22.27
CA GLU A 210 1.30 1.39 21.61
C GLU A 210 2.14 2.54 22.18
N VAL A 211 2.75 3.33 21.31
CA VAL A 211 3.49 4.53 21.68
C VAL A 211 3.07 5.68 20.78
N VAL A 212 2.52 6.71 21.36
CA VAL A 212 2.16 7.95 20.65
C VAL A 212 2.96 9.11 21.22
N VAL A 213 3.66 9.81 20.37
CA VAL A 213 4.35 11.05 20.72
C VAL A 213 3.72 12.18 19.92
N GLY A 214 2.90 12.97 20.56
CA GLY A 214 2.17 14.05 19.92
C GLY A 214 0.73 14.18 20.38
N VAL A 215 -0.22 14.00 19.48
CA VAL A 215 -1.65 14.11 19.77
C VAL A 215 -2.38 12.83 19.38
N GLU A 216 -3.12 12.29 20.31
CA GLU A 216 -4.04 11.19 20.06
C GLU A 216 -5.48 11.65 20.32
N VAL A 217 -6.35 11.43 19.36
CA VAL A 217 -7.79 11.71 19.47
C VAL A 217 -8.58 10.47 19.09
N VAL A 218 -9.37 9.97 20.01
CA VAL A 218 -10.25 8.83 19.76
C VAL A 218 -11.70 9.24 19.98
N VAL A 219 -12.53 8.98 18.99
CA VAL A 219 -13.98 9.09 19.10
C VAL A 219 -14.58 7.72 18.88
N GLY A 220 -14.93 7.02 19.96
CA GLY A 220 -15.44 5.66 19.89
C GLY A 220 -14.89 4.75 20.97
N VAL A 221 -14.25 3.67 20.58
CA VAL A 221 -13.70 2.67 21.52
C VAL A 221 -12.24 2.40 21.25
N VAL A 222 -11.41 2.49 22.27
CA VAL A 222 -10.03 2.00 22.23
C VAL A 222 -9.85 0.88 23.25
N VAL A 223 -9.21 -0.19 22.83
CA VAL A 223 -8.82 -1.30 23.68
C VAL A 223 -7.33 -1.58 23.49
N VAL A 224 -6.55 -1.47 24.53
CA VAL A 224 -5.15 -1.85 24.56
C VAL A 224 -4.93 -3.00 25.52
N VAL A 225 -4.33 -4.07 25.04
CA VAL A 225 -3.91 -5.20 25.88
C VAL A 225 -2.38 -5.25 25.81
N GLY A 226 -1.73 -4.75 26.85
CA GLY A 226 -0.27 -4.66 26.91
C GLY A 226 0.20 -3.34 27.48
N VAL A 227 0.91 -2.54 26.70
CA VAL A 227 1.47 -1.26 27.13
C VAL A 227 1.00 -0.14 26.20
N ALA A 228 0.41 0.89 26.77
CA ALA A 228 0.11 2.14 26.08
C ALA A 228 0.95 3.28 26.67
N VAL A 229 1.66 4.02 25.85
CA VAL A 229 2.43 5.20 26.25
C VAL A 229 2.06 6.37 25.36
N VAL A 230 1.53 7.42 25.95
CA VAL A 230 1.22 8.67 25.24
C VAL A 230 2.06 9.80 25.83
N VAL A 231 2.83 10.46 24.99
CA VAL A 231 3.60 11.65 25.37
C VAL A 231 3.07 12.82 24.58
N GLY A 232 2.27 13.67 25.24
CA GLY A 232 1.65 14.81 24.60
C GLY A 232 0.20 15.01 25.02
N VAL A 233 -0.73 14.93 24.11
CA VAL A 233 -2.18 15.13 24.38
C VAL A 233 -2.95 13.90 23.95
N GLU A 234 -3.71 13.37 24.88
CA GLU A 234 -4.68 12.29 24.64
C GLU A 234 -6.10 12.84 24.83
N VAL A 235 -6.97 12.63 23.87
CA VAL A 235 -8.39 12.97 23.95
C VAL A 235 -9.23 11.75 23.61
N VAL A 236 -10.02 11.26 24.52
CA VAL A 236 -10.94 10.16 24.31
C VAL A 236 -12.37 10.61 24.49
N VAL A 237 -13.19 10.45 23.48
CA VAL A 237 -14.64 10.63 23.56
C VAL A 237 -15.30 9.27 23.33
N GLY A 238 -15.65 8.59 24.41
CA GLY A 238 -16.19 7.24 24.32
C GLY A 238 -15.66 6.30 25.41
N VAL A 239 -15.07 5.19 25.03
CA VAL A 239 -14.56 4.18 25.95
C VAL A 239 -13.10 3.85 25.66
N ALA A 240 -12.27 3.93 26.69
CA ALA A 240 -10.89 3.43 26.63
C ALA A 240 -10.73 2.30 27.66
N VAL A 241 -10.23 1.17 27.23
CA VAL A 241 -9.93 0.02 28.09
C VAL A 241 -8.47 -0.34 27.92
N VAL A 242 -7.70 -0.32 28.98
CA VAL A 242 -6.30 -0.76 29.00
C VAL A 242 -6.17 -1.92 29.96
N VAL A 243 -5.71 -3.04 29.48
CA VAL A 243 -5.35 -4.20 30.29
C VAL A 243 -3.83 -4.31 30.25
N GLY A 244 -3.17 -3.85 31.30
CA GLY A 244 -1.72 -3.75 31.38
C GLY A 244 -1.26 -2.40 31.90
N VAL A 245 -0.36 -1.75 31.21
CA VAL A 245 0.24 -0.48 31.65
C VAL A 245 -0.18 0.67 30.76
N LEU A 246 -0.72 1.72 31.36
CA LEU A 246 -0.99 2.99 30.71
C LEU A 246 -0.07 4.08 31.31
N VAL A 247 0.68 4.76 30.46
CA VAL A 247 1.51 5.90 30.85
C VAL A 247 1.13 7.09 29.97
N VAL A 248 0.64 8.16 30.59
CA VAL A 248 0.39 9.42 29.90
C VAL A 248 1.28 10.49 30.50
N VAL A 249 2.10 11.11 29.66
CA VAL A 249 2.96 12.22 30.01
C VAL A 249 2.49 13.45 29.24
N GLY A 250 1.68 14.28 29.87
CA GLY A 250 1.08 15.44 29.23
C GLY A 250 -0.35 15.69 29.68
N VAL A 251 -1.27 15.90 28.75
CA VAL A 251 -2.67 16.19 29.02
C VAL A 251 -3.56 15.05 28.54
N ALA A 252 -4.35 14.49 29.45
CA ALA A 252 -5.39 13.54 29.09
C ALA A 252 -6.79 14.17 29.35
N VAL A 253 -7.64 14.14 28.33
CA VAL A 253 -9.03 14.58 28.40
C VAL A 253 -9.93 13.43 28.03
N VAL A 254 -10.79 13.01 28.94
CA VAL A 254 -11.71 11.90 28.71
C VAL A 254 -13.15 12.36 28.90
N VAL A 255 -13.96 12.14 27.88
CA VAL A 255 -15.41 12.28 27.93
C VAL A 255 -16.02 10.91 27.70
N GLY A 256 -16.27 10.19 28.78
CA GLY A 256 -16.73 8.80 28.70
C GLY A 256 -16.18 7.93 29.81
N VAL A 257 -15.76 6.71 29.49
CA VAL A 257 -15.28 5.71 30.45
C VAL A 257 -13.83 5.30 30.15
N VAL A 258 -12.98 5.37 31.16
CA VAL A 258 -11.64 4.75 31.12
C VAL A 258 -11.59 3.63 32.15
N VAL A 259 -11.16 2.46 31.71
CA VAL A 259 -10.93 1.31 32.57
C VAL A 259 -9.48 0.86 32.39
N VAL A 260 -8.72 0.89 33.47
CA VAL A 260 -7.37 0.35 33.51
C VAL A 260 -7.33 -0.82 34.48
N VAL A 261 -6.88 -1.97 33.99
CA VAL A 261 -6.68 -3.18 34.77
C VAL A 261 -5.22 -3.55 34.66
N GLY A 262 -4.46 -3.32 35.71
CA GLY A 262 -3.03 -3.60 35.81
C GLY A 262 -2.69 -4.66 36.83
#